data_df4c4bbc4d4eb538c47e2b504a545288
#
_entry.id   df4c4bbc4d4eb538c47e2b504a545288
#
_cell.length_a   1.000
_cell.length_b   1.000
_cell.length_c   1.000
_cell.angle_alpha   90.00
_cell.angle_beta   90.00
_cell.angle_gamma   90.00
#
_symmetry.space_group_name_H-M   'P 1'
#
loop_
_entity.id
_entity.type
_entity.pdbx_description
1 polymer ?
#
loop_
_entity_poly.entity_id
_entity_poly.type
_entity_poly.pdbx_seq_one_letter_code
_entity_poly.pdbx_strand_id
1 'polypeptide(L)'
;MNLRLAAACFLATAALLGCRGDGGGAAETSATGGVAAVHEPAAPTGPSDAEVEARSRAVLDERLAEIESAVERLPGLIGSIRRDMRLHLNATHVATARGNGVGPVRDRAHLATLVDRGALVQLPESTQWWVLRDLDHSLPYVTPGTRAALEEVGRRFHARLDEHGLPPFRLDVTSVLRTSDQQSALQRRNSNAADERSSHEFGTTLDIAYLSFAAPQSLDHRSLAAELDVSPTLRAEVATRLDSLGTLHAPHLEGELGAVLQQLERDGMVLPLRERGQPVYHITVVRDP
;
A
#
# COMPACT_ATOMS: atom_id res chain seq x y z
N MET A 1 14.62 25.20 -12.43
CA MET A 1 14.71 24.96 -13.89
C MET A 1 13.56 24.03 -14.26
N ASN A 2 12.64 24.56 -14.99
CA ASN A 2 11.24 24.25 -15.29
C ASN A 2 10.83 22.76 -15.38
N LEU A 3 9.92 22.34 -14.50
CA LEU A 3 9.10 21.15 -14.63
C LEU A 3 7.80 21.52 -15.38
N ARG A 4 7.56 20.95 -16.54
CA ARG A 4 6.29 21.06 -17.27
C ARG A 4 5.40 19.88 -16.92
N LEU A 5 4.30 20.16 -16.24
CA LEU A 5 3.15 19.25 -16.10
C LEU A 5 2.47 19.13 -17.48
N ALA A 6 2.23 17.91 -17.93
CA ALA A 6 1.34 17.61 -19.04
C ALA A 6 0.09 16.91 -18.46
N ALA A 7 -1.03 17.66 -18.43
CA ALA A 7 -2.35 17.12 -18.15
C ALA A 7 -2.99 16.64 -19.45
N ALA A 8 -3.36 15.38 -19.55
CA ALA A 8 -4.14 14.82 -20.65
C ALA A 8 -5.63 14.78 -20.24
N CYS A 9 -6.42 15.67 -20.86
CA CYS A 9 -7.88 15.62 -20.80
C CYS A 9 -8.41 14.57 -21.79
N PHE A 10 -9.16 13.59 -21.29
CA PHE A 10 -10.03 12.74 -22.13
C PHE A 10 -11.45 13.29 -22.11
N LEU A 11 -11.90 13.79 -23.26
CA LEU A 11 -13.28 14.16 -23.53
C LEU A 11 -14.02 12.92 -24.07
N ALA A 12 -15.05 12.47 -23.34
CA ALA A 12 -16.00 11.48 -23.83
C ALA A 12 -17.23 12.21 -24.41
N THR A 13 -17.45 12.05 -25.69
CA THR A 13 -18.64 12.55 -26.42
C THR A 13 -19.74 11.50 -26.38
N ALA A 14 -20.88 11.82 -25.78
CA ALA A 14 -22.10 11.01 -25.84
C ALA A 14 -22.96 11.48 -27.01
N ALA A 15 -23.28 10.58 -27.92
CA ALA A 15 -24.19 10.80 -29.05
C ALA A 15 -25.63 10.48 -28.64
N LEU A 16 -26.52 11.46 -28.79
CA LEU A 16 -27.96 11.34 -28.70
C LEU A 16 -28.53 10.85 -30.03
N LEU A 17 -29.20 9.71 -30.06
CA LEU A 17 -30.06 9.32 -31.19
C LEU A 17 -31.51 9.54 -30.74
N GLY A 18 -32.19 10.43 -31.46
CA GLY A 18 -33.64 10.64 -31.36
C GLY A 18 -34.41 9.63 -32.22
N CYS A 19 -35.53 9.16 -31.73
CA CYS A 19 -36.60 8.56 -32.55
C CYS A 19 -37.88 9.37 -32.39
N ARG A 20 -38.31 9.89 -33.54
CA ARG A 20 -39.62 10.48 -33.74
C ARG A 20 -40.61 9.37 -34.10
N GLY A 21 -41.82 9.39 -33.53
CA GLY A 21 -42.95 8.57 -33.96
C GLY A 21 -44.23 9.39 -33.85
N ASP A 22 -44.76 9.76 -35.01
CA ASP A 22 -46.09 10.39 -35.16
C ASP A 22 -47.18 9.34 -35.07
N GLY A 23 -48.38 9.75 -34.60
CA GLY A 23 -49.60 8.97 -34.75
C GLY A 23 -50.76 9.57 -33.98
N GLY A 24 -51.62 10.30 -34.69
CA GLY A 24 -52.79 11.01 -34.18
C GLY A 24 -53.99 10.12 -33.86
N GLY A 25 -55.01 10.71 -33.23
CA GLY A 25 -56.32 10.13 -32.98
C GLY A 25 -57.11 10.93 -31.97
N ALA A 26 -57.97 11.79 -32.49
CA ALA A 26 -58.93 12.55 -31.70
C ALA A 26 -60.11 11.67 -31.25
N ALA A 27 -60.58 11.84 -30.01
CA ALA A 27 -61.97 11.58 -29.60
C ALA A 27 -62.28 12.41 -28.35
N GLU A 28 -63.16 13.38 -28.54
CA GLU A 28 -63.85 14.14 -27.48
C GLU A 28 -64.81 13.22 -26.73
N THR A 29 -64.78 13.25 -25.41
CA THR A 29 -65.96 13.00 -24.58
C THR A 29 -65.89 13.86 -23.31
N SER A 30 -66.82 14.76 -23.19
CA SER A 30 -67.13 15.53 -21.98
C SER A 30 -67.63 14.64 -20.85
N ALA A 31 -67.10 14.80 -19.65
CA ALA A 31 -67.71 14.40 -18.40
C ALA A 31 -67.23 15.26 -17.21
N THR A 32 -68.04 16.10 -16.76
CA THR A 32 -68.29 16.62 -15.40
C THR A 32 -67.29 16.36 -14.31
N GLY A 33 -66.93 17.46 -13.71
CA GLY A 33 -66.37 17.82 -12.41
C GLY A 33 -66.25 16.75 -11.29
N GLY A 34 -65.05 16.57 -10.93
CA GLY A 34 -64.57 16.09 -9.62
C GLY A 34 -63.27 16.79 -9.33
N VAL A 35 -63.27 17.76 -8.42
CA VAL A 35 -62.04 18.35 -7.90
C VAL A 35 -61.39 17.27 -7.07
N ALA A 36 -60.55 16.48 -7.70
CA ALA A 36 -59.63 15.58 -6.98
C ALA A 36 -58.65 16.48 -6.23
N ALA A 37 -58.68 16.44 -4.92
CA ALA A 37 -57.64 17.04 -4.09
C ALA A 37 -56.29 16.44 -4.55
N VAL A 38 -55.45 17.30 -5.13
CA VAL A 38 -54.05 16.98 -5.43
C VAL A 38 -53.40 16.68 -4.09
N HIS A 39 -53.23 15.40 -3.80
CA HIS A 39 -52.45 14.98 -2.65
C HIS A 39 -51.01 15.37 -2.96
N GLU A 40 -50.59 16.50 -2.41
CA GLU A 40 -49.18 16.90 -2.45
C GLU A 40 -48.40 15.78 -1.77
N PRO A 41 -47.44 15.13 -2.45
CA PRO A 41 -46.64 14.07 -1.81
C PRO A 41 -45.95 14.69 -0.61
N ALA A 42 -46.22 14.13 0.57
CA ALA A 42 -45.55 14.55 1.80
C ALA A 42 -44.04 14.55 1.56
N ALA A 43 -43.41 15.69 1.82
CA ALA A 43 -41.93 15.79 1.70
C ALA A 43 -41.28 14.64 2.51
N PRO A 44 -40.26 14.02 1.99
CA PRO A 44 -39.55 12.94 2.71
C PRO A 44 -39.12 13.46 4.08
N THR A 45 -39.61 12.82 5.15
CA THR A 45 -39.38 13.22 6.55
C THR A 45 -38.01 12.77 7.09
N GLY A 46 -37.14 12.22 6.22
CA GLY A 46 -35.79 11.81 6.56
C GLY A 46 -34.74 12.86 6.20
N PRO A 47 -33.53 12.75 6.81
CA PRO A 47 -32.43 13.60 6.41
C PRO A 47 -32.11 13.41 4.92
N SER A 48 -31.72 14.47 4.24
CA SER A 48 -31.26 14.42 2.86
C SER A 48 -29.92 13.67 2.76
N ASP A 49 -29.60 13.12 1.59
CA ASP A 49 -28.32 12.45 1.33
C ASP A 49 -27.13 13.36 1.67
N ALA A 50 -27.25 14.66 1.40
CA ALA A 50 -26.22 15.65 1.74
C ALA A 50 -26.04 15.83 3.27
N GLU A 51 -27.13 15.79 4.04
CA GLU A 51 -27.05 15.85 5.51
C GLU A 51 -26.46 14.56 6.09
N VAL A 52 -26.77 13.40 5.51
CA VAL A 52 -26.19 12.11 5.89
C VAL A 52 -24.68 12.12 5.59
N GLU A 53 -24.28 12.53 4.39
CA GLU A 53 -22.86 12.60 4.01
C GLU A 53 -22.09 13.60 4.90
N ALA A 54 -22.65 14.77 5.19
CA ALA A 54 -22.02 15.76 6.06
C ALA A 54 -21.81 15.23 7.49
N ARG A 55 -22.79 14.48 8.02
CA ARG A 55 -22.67 13.83 9.34
C ARG A 55 -21.59 12.74 9.33
N SER A 56 -21.59 11.88 8.31
CA SER A 56 -20.58 10.84 8.15
C SER A 56 -19.17 11.43 8.05
N ARG A 57 -19.02 12.52 7.30
CA ARG A 57 -17.75 13.26 7.18
C ARG A 57 -17.29 13.78 8.53
N ALA A 58 -18.15 14.40 9.33
CA ALA A 58 -17.78 14.92 10.64
C ALA A 58 -17.29 13.80 11.60
N VAL A 59 -17.96 12.65 11.61
CA VAL A 59 -17.53 11.49 12.41
C VAL A 59 -16.20 10.93 11.93
N LEU A 60 -16.00 10.85 10.61
CA LEU A 60 -14.72 10.39 10.04
C LEU A 60 -13.58 11.35 10.35
N ASP A 61 -13.82 12.67 10.33
CA ASP A 61 -12.84 13.68 10.72
C ASP A 61 -12.41 13.52 12.18
N GLU A 62 -13.35 13.29 13.09
CA GLU A 62 -13.05 13.01 14.50
C GLU A 62 -12.21 11.71 14.66
N ARG A 63 -12.62 10.63 13.97
CA ARG A 63 -11.89 9.36 14.00
C ARG A 63 -10.46 9.47 13.43
N LEU A 64 -10.29 10.21 12.36
CA LEU A 64 -8.95 10.43 11.79
C LEU A 64 -8.06 11.25 12.73
N ALA A 65 -8.62 12.25 13.42
CA ALA A 65 -7.89 12.99 14.45
C ALA A 65 -7.50 12.12 15.67
N GLU A 66 -8.38 11.19 16.08
CA GLU A 66 -8.06 10.20 17.12
C GLU A 66 -6.92 9.26 16.69
N ILE A 67 -6.96 8.78 15.44
CA ILE A 67 -5.89 7.93 14.85
C ILE A 67 -4.57 8.71 14.82
N GLU A 68 -4.57 9.93 14.32
CA GLU A 68 -3.39 10.79 14.27
C GLU A 68 -2.77 10.98 15.65
N SER A 69 -3.59 11.35 16.63
CA SER A 69 -3.17 11.49 18.03
C SER A 69 -2.64 10.17 18.62
N ALA A 70 -3.21 9.03 18.23
CA ALA A 70 -2.73 7.73 18.68
C ALA A 70 -1.36 7.37 18.05
N VAL A 71 -1.17 7.66 16.76
CA VAL A 71 0.12 7.47 16.08
C VAL A 71 1.20 8.35 16.70
N GLU A 72 0.92 9.61 16.99
CA GLU A 72 1.88 10.53 17.64
C GLU A 72 2.34 10.05 19.01
N ARG A 73 1.53 9.27 19.71
CA ARG A 73 1.90 8.69 21.01
C ARG A 73 2.75 7.43 20.90
N LEU A 74 2.89 6.84 19.72
CA LEU A 74 3.77 5.69 19.54
C LEU A 74 5.23 6.08 19.83
N PRO A 75 5.99 5.19 20.46
CA PRO A 75 7.41 5.43 20.66
C PRO A 75 8.10 5.39 19.29
N GLY A 76 8.89 6.42 19.00
CA GLY A 76 9.77 6.39 17.81
C GLY A 76 10.82 5.28 17.94
N LEU A 77 11.55 5.01 16.85
CA LEU A 77 12.58 3.98 16.83
C LEU A 77 13.64 4.19 17.92
N ILE A 78 13.73 3.24 18.83
CA ILE A 78 14.67 3.28 19.96
C ILE A 78 16.12 3.29 19.46
N GLY A 79 16.94 4.15 20.05
CA GLY A 79 18.32 4.37 19.60
C GLY A 79 19.22 3.14 19.62
N SER A 80 19.00 2.17 20.54
CA SER A 80 19.68 0.87 20.55
C SER A 80 19.30 0.04 19.32
N ILE A 81 18.00 -0.13 19.04
CA ILE A 81 17.50 -0.85 17.87
C ILE A 81 18.08 -0.24 16.59
N ARG A 82 18.06 1.10 16.49
CA ARG A 82 18.65 1.82 15.35
C ARG A 82 20.13 1.55 15.15
N ARG A 83 20.90 1.38 16.24
CA ARG A 83 22.34 1.04 16.16
C ARG A 83 22.55 -0.39 15.74
N ASP A 84 21.83 -1.32 16.36
CA ASP A 84 21.98 -2.76 16.12
C ASP A 84 21.68 -3.11 14.64
N MET A 85 20.61 -2.54 14.08
CA MET A 85 20.24 -2.71 12.67
C MET A 85 21.19 -2.03 11.66
N ARG A 86 22.30 -1.46 12.09
CA ARG A 86 23.34 -0.89 11.22
C ARG A 86 24.64 -1.70 11.22
N LEU A 87 24.68 -2.80 11.97
CA LEU A 87 25.89 -3.59 12.15
C LEU A 87 26.14 -4.59 11.03
N HIS A 88 25.09 -4.98 10.30
CA HIS A 88 25.22 -5.95 9.22
C HIS A 88 25.82 -5.31 7.96
N LEU A 89 26.91 -5.92 7.47
CA LEU A 89 27.58 -5.46 6.27
C LEU A 89 26.95 -6.09 5.03
N ASN A 90 27.10 -5.43 3.88
CA ASN A 90 26.63 -5.95 2.59
C ASN A 90 27.15 -7.39 2.32
N ALA A 91 28.40 -7.69 2.64
CA ALA A 91 28.96 -9.03 2.47
C ALA A 91 28.18 -10.11 3.25
N THR A 92 27.66 -9.78 4.46
CA THR A 92 26.83 -10.70 5.27
C THR A 92 25.49 -10.95 4.58
N HIS A 93 24.84 -9.91 4.07
CA HIS A 93 23.59 -10.03 3.30
C HIS A 93 23.77 -10.89 2.05
N VAL A 94 24.83 -10.65 1.29
CA VAL A 94 25.15 -11.44 0.08
C VAL A 94 25.44 -12.89 0.43
N ALA A 95 26.19 -13.17 1.50
CA ALA A 95 26.48 -14.53 1.94
C ALA A 95 25.20 -15.26 2.37
N THR A 96 24.34 -14.61 3.14
CA THR A 96 23.03 -15.12 3.57
C THR A 96 22.12 -15.38 2.37
N ALA A 97 22.00 -14.43 1.46
CA ALA A 97 21.18 -14.56 0.25
C ALA A 97 21.66 -15.70 -0.65
N ARG A 98 22.98 -15.90 -0.77
CA ARG A 98 23.57 -17.01 -1.52
C ARG A 98 23.25 -18.36 -0.91
N GLY A 99 23.19 -18.46 0.42
CA GLY A 99 22.89 -19.69 1.13
C GLY A 99 21.42 -20.11 1.06
N ASN A 100 20.50 -19.14 1.00
CA ASN A 100 19.06 -19.38 1.17
C ASN A 100 18.23 -19.10 -0.09
N GLY A 101 18.80 -18.39 -1.07
CA GLY A 101 18.10 -18.00 -2.29
C GLY A 101 18.32 -18.94 -3.45
N VAL A 102 17.77 -18.55 -4.59
CA VAL A 102 18.19 -19.12 -5.88
C VAL A 102 19.60 -18.63 -6.23
N GLY A 103 20.28 -19.27 -7.18
CA GLY A 103 21.52 -18.68 -7.73
C GLY A 103 21.26 -17.30 -8.32
N PRO A 104 22.30 -16.46 -8.54
CA PRO A 104 22.10 -15.10 -9.06
C PRO A 104 21.26 -15.12 -10.34
N VAL A 105 20.15 -14.38 -10.34
CA VAL A 105 19.26 -14.28 -11.50
C VAL A 105 19.94 -13.40 -12.54
N ARG A 106 20.38 -13.99 -13.66
CA ARG A 106 21.18 -13.29 -14.68
C ARG A 106 20.38 -12.23 -15.43
N ASP A 107 19.28 -12.67 -16.02
CA ASP A 107 18.47 -11.94 -16.97
C ASP A 107 16.99 -12.36 -16.89
N ARG A 108 16.12 -11.78 -17.74
CA ARG A 108 14.68 -12.09 -17.77
C ARG A 108 14.37 -13.52 -18.24
N ALA A 109 15.20 -14.13 -19.10
CA ALA A 109 15.00 -15.50 -19.56
C ALA A 109 15.31 -16.50 -18.43
N HIS A 110 16.37 -16.25 -17.68
CA HIS A 110 16.68 -17.04 -16.48
C HIS A 110 15.59 -16.89 -15.41
N LEU A 111 15.09 -15.65 -15.20
CA LEU A 111 13.93 -15.41 -14.31
C LEU A 111 12.73 -16.26 -14.71
N ALA A 112 12.33 -16.24 -15.99
CA ALA A 112 11.19 -17.03 -16.49
C ALA A 112 11.37 -18.53 -16.16
N THR A 113 12.56 -19.06 -16.38
CA THR A 113 12.88 -20.47 -16.05
C THR A 113 12.71 -20.77 -14.55
N LEU A 114 13.09 -19.85 -13.67
CA LEU A 114 12.95 -20.01 -12.21
C LEU A 114 11.49 -19.93 -11.77
N VAL A 115 10.70 -19.06 -12.40
CA VAL A 115 9.26 -18.94 -12.17
C VAL A 115 8.52 -20.22 -12.63
N ASP A 116 8.81 -20.71 -13.83
CA ASP A 116 8.23 -21.96 -14.36
C ASP A 116 8.50 -23.17 -13.46
N ARG A 117 9.61 -23.18 -12.75
CA ARG A 117 9.98 -24.22 -11.77
C ARG A 117 9.41 -23.97 -10.36
N GLY A 118 8.72 -22.88 -10.13
CA GLY A 118 8.21 -22.47 -8.81
C GLY A 118 9.32 -22.04 -7.81
N ALA A 119 10.57 -21.86 -8.28
CA ALA A 119 11.66 -21.40 -7.43
C ALA A 119 11.55 -19.91 -7.09
N LEU A 120 10.92 -19.13 -7.95
CA LEU A 120 10.50 -17.75 -7.71
C LEU A 120 9.01 -17.59 -7.95
N VAL A 121 8.38 -16.74 -7.14
CA VAL A 121 6.97 -16.37 -7.23
C VAL A 121 6.84 -14.86 -7.38
N GLN A 122 5.83 -14.41 -8.10
CA GLN A 122 5.53 -13.00 -8.23
C GLN A 122 4.81 -12.50 -6.97
N LEU A 123 5.25 -11.36 -6.44
CA LEU A 123 4.50 -10.63 -5.43
C LEU A 123 3.34 -9.87 -6.08
N PRO A 124 2.13 -9.91 -5.50
CA PRO A 124 1.04 -9.03 -5.91
C PRO A 124 1.40 -7.57 -5.62
N GLU A 125 0.92 -6.66 -6.47
CA GLU A 125 1.16 -5.21 -6.30
C GLU A 125 0.64 -4.68 -4.96
N SER A 126 -0.46 -5.23 -4.47
CA SER A 126 -1.09 -4.81 -3.23
C SER A 126 -1.71 -5.99 -2.51
N THR A 127 -1.51 -6.05 -1.19
CA THR A 127 -2.14 -6.99 -0.26
C THR A 127 -2.57 -6.24 1.00
N GLN A 128 -3.17 -6.96 1.94
CA GLN A 128 -3.42 -6.39 3.28
C GLN A 128 -2.12 -6.00 4.02
N TRP A 129 -0.95 -6.55 3.64
CA TRP A 129 0.32 -6.38 4.36
C TRP A 129 1.22 -5.33 3.72
N TRP A 130 1.22 -5.21 2.39
CA TRP A 130 2.12 -4.32 1.65
C TRP A 130 1.51 -3.75 0.38
N VAL A 131 2.17 -2.69 -0.11
CA VAL A 131 2.03 -2.16 -1.46
C VAL A 131 3.42 -2.15 -2.08
N LEU A 132 3.53 -2.63 -3.32
CA LEU A 132 4.73 -2.42 -4.13
C LEU A 132 4.70 -0.99 -4.66
N ARG A 133 5.72 -0.20 -4.31
CA ARG A 133 5.91 1.13 -4.88
C ARG A 133 6.75 1.01 -6.17
N ASP A 134 7.01 2.13 -6.84
CA ASP A 134 7.70 2.15 -8.12
C ASP A 134 8.96 1.27 -8.12
N LEU A 135 8.91 0.14 -8.83
CA LEU A 135 10.01 -0.81 -8.95
C LEU A 135 10.87 -0.53 -10.19
N ASP A 136 11.31 0.73 -10.37
CA ASP A 136 12.07 1.19 -11.55
C ASP A 136 13.30 0.34 -11.90
N HIS A 137 13.93 -0.24 -10.87
CA HIS A 137 15.19 -0.95 -11.00
C HIS A 137 15.14 -2.37 -10.43
N SER A 138 13.95 -2.89 -10.12
CA SER A 138 13.76 -4.23 -9.59
C SER A 138 12.51 -4.89 -10.17
N LEU A 139 12.34 -6.18 -9.92
CA LEU A 139 11.24 -6.99 -10.44
C LEU A 139 10.49 -7.62 -9.26
N PRO A 140 9.16 -7.74 -9.28
CA PRO A 140 8.35 -8.20 -8.17
C PRO A 140 8.41 -9.72 -7.97
N TYR A 141 9.60 -10.30 -7.89
CA TYR A 141 9.79 -11.74 -7.72
C TYR A 141 10.67 -12.06 -6.52
N VAL A 142 10.28 -13.08 -5.78
CA VAL A 142 10.99 -13.57 -4.58
C VAL A 142 10.89 -15.09 -4.52
N THR A 143 11.68 -15.74 -3.64
CA THR A 143 11.43 -17.13 -3.28
C THR A 143 10.09 -17.25 -2.52
N PRO A 144 9.41 -18.43 -2.55
CA PRO A 144 8.21 -18.66 -1.74
C PRO A 144 8.41 -18.34 -0.25
N GLY A 145 9.55 -18.71 0.31
CA GLY A 145 9.90 -18.42 1.70
C GLY A 145 10.07 -16.92 1.99
N THR A 146 10.63 -16.16 1.05
CA THR A 146 10.74 -14.70 1.19
C THR A 146 9.36 -14.03 1.18
N ARG A 147 8.43 -14.52 0.35
CA ARG A 147 7.05 -14.06 0.38
C ARG A 147 6.41 -14.33 1.75
N ALA A 148 6.56 -15.55 2.27
CA ALA A 148 6.03 -15.92 3.58
C ALA A 148 6.64 -15.07 4.71
N ALA A 149 7.95 -14.78 4.66
CA ALA A 149 8.61 -13.91 5.62
C ALA A 149 8.09 -12.46 5.55
N LEU A 150 7.83 -11.92 4.35
CA LEU A 150 7.21 -10.59 4.19
C LEU A 150 5.78 -10.57 4.75
N GLU A 151 4.99 -11.62 4.55
CA GLU A 151 3.66 -11.79 5.15
C GLU A 151 3.76 -11.79 6.70
N GLU A 152 4.75 -12.47 7.26
CA GLU A 152 4.99 -12.51 8.72
C GLU A 152 5.44 -11.16 9.28
N VAL A 153 6.28 -10.40 8.55
CA VAL A 153 6.61 -9.00 8.91
C VAL A 153 5.33 -8.17 8.99
N GLY A 154 4.49 -8.21 7.95
CA GLY A 154 3.23 -7.47 7.89
C GLY A 154 2.27 -7.89 9.00
N ARG A 155 2.11 -9.18 9.24
CA ARG A 155 1.25 -9.72 10.30
C ARG A 155 1.66 -9.24 11.69
N ARG A 156 2.97 -9.31 12.02
CA ARG A 156 3.48 -8.83 13.32
C ARG A 156 3.36 -7.32 13.44
N PHE A 157 3.60 -6.59 12.36
CA PHE A 157 3.43 -5.13 12.35
C PHE A 157 1.97 -4.75 12.63
N HIS A 158 1.01 -5.38 11.94
CA HIS A 158 -0.42 -5.14 12.20
C HIS A 158 -0.83 -5.51 13.64
N ALA A 159 -0.33 -6.62 14.18
CA ALA A 159 -0.62 -7.00 15.56
C ALA A 159 -0.17 -5.90 16.55
N ARG A 160 1.00 -5.31 16.33
CA ARG A 160 1.48 -4.21 17.18
C ARG A 160 0.64 -2.95 17.02
N LEU A 161 0.23 -2.61 15.80
CA LEU A 161 -0.66 -1.47 15.57
C LEU A 161 -2.02 -1.69 16.26
N ASP A 162 -2.56 -2.90 16.22
CA ASP A 162 -3.82 -3.26 16.88
C ASP A 162 -3.75 -3.17 18.42
N GLU A 163 -2.61 -3.48 19.04
CA GLU A 163 -2.36 -3.25 20.46
C GLU A 163 -2.55 -1.78 20.87
N HIS A 164 -2.28 -0.86 19.95
CA HIS A 164 -2.46 0.59 20.12
C HIS A 164 -3.82 1.10 19.60
N GLY A 165 -4.71 0.21 19.14
CA GLY A 165 -6.00 0.57 18.55
C GLY A 165 -5.89 1.26 17.20
N LEU A 166 -4.76 1.15 16.52
CA LEU A 166 -4.49 1.78 15.22
C LEU A 166 -4.95 0.90 14.06
N PRO A 167 -5.36 1.51 12.94
CA PRO A 167 -5.66 0.78 11.72
C PRO A 167 -4.40 0.10 11.17
N PRO A 168 -4.55 -1.02 10.42
CA PRO A 168 -3.44 -1.80 9.90
C PRO A 168 -2.78 -1.12 8.70
N PHE A 169 -1.94 -0.12 8.94
CA PHE A 169 -1.11 0.49 7.91
C PHE A 169 -0.26 -0.58 7.22
N ARG A 170 -0.06 -0.40 5.91
CA ARG A 170 0.67 -1.36 5.09
C ARG A 170 2.11 -0.92 4.84
N LEU A 171 2.98 -1.89 4.64
CA LEU A 171 4.38 -1.66 4.32
C LEU A 171 4.54 -1.18 2.88
N ASP A 172 5.38 -0.18 2.66
CA ASP A 172 5.80 0.24 1.31
C ASP A 172 7.06 -0.52 0.91
N VAL A 173 6.92 -1.47 -0.01
CA VAL A 173 8.04 -2.25 -0.57
C VAL A 173 8.55 -1.53 -1.81
N THR A 174 9.81 -1.10 -1.79
CA THR A 174 10.41 -0.23 -2.80
C THR A 174 11.46 -0.90 -3.68
N SER A 175 11.96 -2.06 -3.29
CA SER A 175 12.88 -2.85 -4.12
C SER A 175 12.74 -4.34 -3.78
N VAL A 176 12.89 -5.19 -4.81
CA VAL A 176 12.79 -6.64 -4.67
C VAL A 176 13.92 -7.30 -5.47
N LEU A 177 13.63 -8.20 -6.42
CA LEU A 177 14.62 -8.87 -7.24
C LEU A 177 15.31 -7.92 -8.21
N ARG A 178 16.63 -7.99 -8.33
CA ARG A 178 17.40 -7.39 -9.43
C ARG A 178 18.09 -8.50 -10.20
N THR A 179 18.03 -8.46 -11.52
CA THR A 179 18.89 -9.33 -12.33
C THR A 179 20.31 -8.81 -12.33
N SER A 180 21.29 -9.68 -12.59
CA SER A 180 22.71 -9.27 -12.72
C SER A 180 22.88 -8.21 -13.81
N ASP A 181 22.08 -8.26 -14.88
CA ASP A 181 22.06 -7.24 -15.93
C ASP A 181 21.57 -5.88 -15.42
N GLN A 182 20.49 -5.87 -14.62
CA GLN A 182 19.98 -4.64 -14.00
C GLN A 182 20.97 -4.07 -12.99
N GLN A 183 21.59 -4.92 -12.17
CA GLN A 183 22.63 -4.52 -11.21
C GLN A 183 23.82 -3.89 -11.93
N SER A 184 24.31 -4.51 -13.01
CA SER A 184 25.39 -3.99 -13.83
C SER A 184 25.04 -2.66 -14.50
N ALA A 185 23.79 -2.50 -14.95
CA ALA A 185 23.31 -1.24 -15.50
C ALA A 185 23.22 -0.11 -14.44
N LEU A 186 22.83 -0.45 -13.22
CA LEU A 186 22.80 0.49 -12.09
C LEU A 186 24.21 0.95 -11.70
N GLN A 187 25.17 0.01 -11.60
CA GLN A 187 26.59 0.31 -11.29
C GLN A 187 27.22 1.28 -12.32
N ARG A 188 26.92 1.11 -13.60
CA ARG A 188 27.40 2.04 -14.65
C ARG A 188 26.87 3.46 -14.52
N ARG A 189 25.70 3.65 -13.87
CA ARG A 189 25.04 4.96 -13.67
C ARG A 189 25.36 5.60 -12.33
N ASN A 190 25.71 4.79 -11.34
CA ASN A 190 25.94 5.23 -9.98
C ASN A 190 27.25 4.62 -9.45
N SER A 191 28.29 5.45 -9.39
CA SER A 191 29.62 5.07 -8.87
C SER A 191 29.61 4.66 -7.39
N ASN A 192 28.53 4.96 -6.64
CA ASN A 192 28.33 4.53 -5.26
C ASN A 192 27.63 3.16 -5.17
N ALA A 193 27.16 2.59 -6.28
CA ALA A 193 26.67 1.21 -6.29
C ALA A 193 27.85 0.28 -6.01
N ALA A 194 27.68 -0.62 -5.02
CA ALA A 194 28.74 -1.54 -4.62
C ALA A 194 29.33 -2.27 -5.83
N ASP A 195 30.65 -2.32 -5.94
CA ASP A 195 31.38 -3.09 -6.96
C ASP A 195 31.12 -4.60 -6.83
N GLU A 196 30.55 -5.02 -5.71
CA GLU A 196 30.20 -6.39 -5.39
C GLU A 196 28.78 -6.75 -5.83
N ARG A 197 28.48 -8.05 -5.85
CA ARG A 197 27.13 -8.57 -6.11
C ARG A 197 26.13 -8.01 -5.10
N SER A 198 24.92 -7.81 -5.55
CA SER A 198 23.80 -7.42 -4.71
C SER A 198 23.06 -8.65 -4.16
N SER A 199 22.69 -8.63 -2.88
CA SER A 199 21.82 -9.66 -2.27
C SER A 199 20.44 -9.75 -2.95
N HIS A 200 19.98 -8.68 -3.61
CA HIS A 200 18.75 -8.68 -4.42
C HIS A 200 18.79 -9.64 -5.63
N GLU A 201 19.98 -10.09 -6.06
CA GLU A 201 20.08 -11.02 -7.20
C GLU A 201 19.60 -12.44 -6.88
N PHE A 202 19.34 -12.77 -5.61
CA PHE A 202 19.07 -14.13 -5.13
C PHE A 202 17.61 -14.41 -4.78
N GLY A 203 16.73 -13.41 -4.87
CA GLY A 203 15.29 -13.54 -4.59
C GLY A 203 14.93 -13.66 -3.10
N THR A 204 15.87 -13.43 -2.19
CA THR A 204 15.67 -13.48 -0.73
C THR A 204 15.76 -12.12 -0.06
N THR A 205 15.88 -11.06 -0.82
CA THR A 205 16.12 -9.71 -0.31
C THR A 205 15.09 -8.73 -0.85
N LEU A 206 14.63 -7.83 0.02
CA LEU A 206 13.69 -6.75 -0.33
C LEU A 206 13.98 -5.51 0.53
N ASP A 207 13.55 -4.35 0.03
CA ASP A 207 13.64 -3.08 0.73
C ASP A 207 12.24 -2.59 1.13
N ILE A 208 12.06 -2.25 2.41
CA ILE A 208 10.84 -1.66 2.97
C ILE A 208 11.15 -0.22 3.36
N ALA A 209 10.38 0.74 2.84
CA ALA A 209 10.51 2.14 3.24
C ALA A 209 10.22 2.32 4.73
N TYR A 210 10.93 3.27 5.37
CA TYR A 210 10.65 3.68 6.74
C TYR A 210 10.21 5.15 6.86
N LEU A 211 10.09 5.86 5.74
CA LEU A 211 9.54 7.22 5.67
C LEU A 211 8.13 7.27 5.08
N SER A 212 7.53 6.13 4.78
CA SER A 212 6.14 6.06 4.34
C SER A 212 5.53 4.70 4.66
N PHE A 213 4.21 4.73 4.92
CA PHE A 213 3.37 3.56 5.13
C PHE A 213 2.05 3.81 4.41
N ALA A 214 1.58 2.83 3.65
CA ALA A 214 0.35 2.97 2.89
C ALA A 214 -0.89 2.84 3.80
N ALA A 215 -1.99 3.46 3.39
CA ALA A 215 -3.28 3.29 4.03
C ALA A 215 -3.70 1.81 4.09
N PRO A 216 -4.52 1.40 5.08
CA PRO A 216 -5.10 0.06 5.13
C PRO A 216 -5.79 -0.33 3.84
N GLN A 217 -5.79 -1.61 3.50
CA GLN A 217 -6.52 -2.11 2.34
C GLN A 217 -8.04 -2.04 2.53
N SER A 218 -8.51 -2.29 3.76
CA SER A 218 -9.91 -2.14 4.16
C SER A 218 -10.05 -1.04 5.20
N LEU A 219 -11.10 -0.24 5.07
CA LEU A 219 -11.48 0.78 6.05
C LEU A 219 -12.42 0.22 7.15
N ASP A 220 -12.68 -1.10 7.15
CA ASP A 220 -13.59 -1.76 8.11
C ASP A 220 -12.92 -2.05 9.46
N HIS A 221 -11.84 -1.34 9.77
CA HIS A 221 -11.17 -1.46 11.06
C HIS A 221 -11.96 -0.70 12.15
N ARG A 222 -11.94 -1.24 13.38
CA ARG A 222 -12.68 -0.68 14.54
C ARG A 222 -12.38 0.79 14.86
N SER A 223 -11.20 1.28 14.49
CA SER A 223 -10.81 2.68 14.69
C SER A 223 -11.34 3.62 13.59
N LEU A 224 -11.86 3.07 12.51
CA LEU A 224 -12.56 3.81 11.46
C LEU A 224 -14.05 3.50 11.61
N ALA A 225 -14.90 4.45 11.46
CA ALA A 225 -16.33 4.28 11.66
C ALA A 225 -16.94 3.29 10.64
N ALA A 226 -16.66 2.00 10.81
CA ALA A 226 -17.09 0.91 9.93
C ALA A 226 -18.63 0.81 9.85
N GLU A 227 -19.32 1.35 10.86
CA GLU A 227 -20.78 1.42 10.94
C GLU A 227 -21.38 2.52 10.07
N LEU A 228 -20.56 3.44 9.56
CA LEU A 228 -21.04 4.48 8.65
C LEU A 228 -21.20 3.91 7.24
N ASP A 229 -22.32 4.21 6.62
CA ASP A 229 -22.51 3.99 5.19
C ASP A 229 -21.67 4.98 4.40
N VAL A 230 -20.37 4.69 4.35
CA VAL A 230 -19.35 5.57 3.75
C VAL A 230 -19.47 5.51 2.23
N SER A 231 -19.79 6.62 1.61
CA SER A 231 -19.83 6.74 0.15
C SER A 231 -18.46 6.41 -0.48
N PRO A 232 -18.40 5.97 -1.75
CA PRO A 232 -17.12 5.73 -2.44
C PRO A 232 -16.19 6.96 -2.42
N THR A 233 -16.76 8.18 -2.47
CA THR A 233 -16.02 9.43 -2.39
C THR A 233 -15.38 9.61 -1.01
N LEU A 234 -16.14 9.39 0.06
CA LEU A 234 -15.63 9.46 1.44
C LEU A 234 -14.58 8.38 1.71
N ARG A 235 -14.77 7.16 1.19
CA ARG A 235 -13.76 6.08 1.29
C ARG A 235 -12.45 6.49 0.64
N ALA A 236 -12.48 7.06 -0.57
CA ALA A 236 -11.28 7.53 -1.27
C ALA A 236 -10.58 8.68 -0.50
N GLU A 237 -11.35 9.61 0.05
CA GLU A 237 -10.83 10.72 0.87
C GLU A 237 -10.16 10.20 2.14
N VAL A 238 -10.80 9.29 2.88
CA VAL A 238 -10.24 8.67 4.08
C VAL A 238 -8.96 7.89 3.76
N ALA A 239 -8.95 7.10 2.68
CA ALA A 239 -7.76 6.39 2.24
C ALA A 239 -6.59 7.35 1.94
N THR A 240 -6.86 8.47 1.25
CA THR A 240 -5.86 9.50 0.95
C THR A 240 -5.32 10.15 2.22
N ARG A 241 -6.18 10.45 3.19
CA ARG A 241 -5.77 11.04 4.47
C ARG A 241 -4.94 10.06 5.31
N LEU A 242 -5.28 8.78 5.32
CA LEU A 242 -4.48 7.74 6.00
C LEU A 242 -3.12 7.54 5.33
N ASP A 243 -3.04 7.59 4.00
CA ASP A 243 -1.77 7.56 3.25
C ASP A 243 -0.89 8.77 3.65
N SER A 244 -1.51 9.95 3.78
CA SER A 244 -0.83 11.16 4.25
C SER A 244 -0.35 11.04 5.69
N LEU A 245 -1.17 10.48 6.60
CA LEU A 245 -0.79 10.17 7.98
C LEU A 245 0.38 9.20 8.04
N GLY A 246 0.34 8.12 7.23
CA GLY A 246 1.40 7.12 7.14
C GLY A 246 2.73 7.70 6.68
N THR A 247 2.73 8.83 5.96
CA THR A 247 3.93 9.54 5.55
C THR A 247 4.36 10.58 6.59
N LEU A 248 3.43 11.40 7.07
CA LEU A 248 3.71 12.49 8.01
C LEU A 248 4.26 11.96 9.35
N HIS A 249 3.67 10.89 9.86
CA HIS A 249 4.01 10.28 11.13
C HIS A 249 4.85 8.99 10.98
N ALA A 250 5.47 8.78 9.82
CA ALA A 250 6.32 7.62 9.56
C ALA A 250 7.38 7.35 10.65
N PRO A 251 8.04 8.36 11.30
CA PRO A 251 8.99 8.08 12.37
C PRO A 251 8.42 7.34 13.58
N HIS A 252 7.13 7.51 13.87
CA HIS A 252 6.41 6.79 14.92
C HIS A 252 6.08 5.36 14.50
N LEU A 253 5.54 5.18 13.30
CA LEU A 253 5.26 3.87 12.71
C LEU A 253 6.55 3.06 12.48
N GLU A 254 7.66 3.72 12.14
CA GLU A 254 9.00 3.10 12.05
C GLU A 254 9.40 2.45 13.37
N GLY A 255 9.02 3.02 14.52
CA GLY A 255 9.31 2.46 15.84
C GLY A 255 8.74 1.05 15.98
N GLU A 256 7.50 0.86 15.56
CA GLU A 256 6.80 -0.43 15.62
C GLU A 256 7.37 -1.43 14.60
N LEU A 257 7.62 -1.01 13.37
CA LEU A 257 8.27 -1.84 12.36
C LEU A 257 9.68 -2.27 12.82
N GLY A 258 10.45 -1.34 13.36
CA GLY A 258 11.80 -1.62 13.87
C GLY A 258 11.80 -2.66 15.00
N ALA A 259 10.84 -2.58 15.91
CA ALA A 259 10.68 -3.59 16.98
C ALA A 259 10.33 -4.98 16.42
N VAL A 260 9.48 -5.04 15.39
CA VAL A 260 9.14 -6.29 14.67
C VAL A 260 10.38 -6.88 14.01
N LEU A 261 11.12 -6.08 13.26
CA LEU A 261 12.31 -6.55 12.54
C LEU A 261 13.39 -7.05 13.50
N GLN A 262 13.60 -6.36 14.63
CA GLN A 262 14.52 -6.82 15.67
C GLN A 262 14.06 -8.15 16.29
N GLN A 263 12.76 -8.35 16.48
CA GLN A 263 12.26 -9.62 17.00
C GLN A 263 12.46 -10.74 15.98
N LEU A 264 12.16 -10.52 14.71
CA LEU A 264 12.38 -11.50 13.63
C LEU A 264 13.85 -11.83 13.44
N GLU A 265 14.75 -10.87 13.67
CA GLU A 265 16.20 -11.10 13.68
C GLU A 265 16.60 -12.04 14.83
N ARG A 266 16.12 -11.77 16.05
CA ARG A 266 16.36 -12.67 17.21
C ARG A 266 15.80 -14.07 17.00
N ASP A 267 14.68 -14.18 16.28
CA ASP A 267 14.10 -15.47 15.91
C ASP A 267 14.89 -16.17 14.78
N GLY A 268 15.91 -15.50 14.22
CA GLY A 268 16.73 -16.01 13.13
C GLY A 268 16.00 -16.13 11.80
N MET A 269 14.96 -15.33 11.57
CA MET A 269 14.15 -15.37 10.36
C MET A 269 14.61 -14.37 9.30
N VAL A 270 15.06 -13.19 9.73
CA VAL A 270 15.51 -12.13 8.83
C VAL A 270 16.83 -11.52 9.32
N LEU A 271 17.55 -10.92 8.40
CA LEU A 271 18.72 -10.08 8.65
C LEU A 271 18.36 -8.67 8.21
N PRO A 272 18.00 -7.74 9.11
CA PRO A 272 17.62 -6.39 8.75
C PRO A 272 18.81 -5.44 8.79
N LEU A 273 18.89 -4.52 7.84
CA LEU A 273 19.80 -3.39 7.82
C LEU A 273 19.02 -2.10 7.60
N ARG A 274 19.08 -1.18 8.57
CA ARG A 274 18.56 0.18 8.37
C ARG A 274 19.57 1.01 7.58
N GLU A 275 19.33 1.21 6.31
CA GLU A 275 20.23 1.95 5.44
C GLU A 275 20.33 3.44 5.82
N ARG A 276 21.49 4.05 5.52
CA ARG A 276 21.75 5.48 5.77
C ARG A 276 21.56 6.32 4.51
N GLY A 277 21.92 5.77 3.36
CA GLY A 277 21.89 6.45 2.07
C GLY A 277 20.53 6.43 1.41
N GLN A 278 19.68 5.47 1.80
CA GLN A 278 18.30 5.34 1.35
C GLN A 278 17.39 5.15 2.56
N PRO A 279 16.14 5.67 2.53
CA PRO A 279 15.24 5.57 3.66
C PRO A 279 14.51 4.23 3.70
N VAL A 280 15.27 3.12 3.72
CA VAL A 280 14.73 1.76 3.68
C VAL A 280 15.38 0.86 4.74
N TYR A 281 14.61 -0.14 5.16
CA TYR A 281 15.14 -1.36 5.73
C TYR A 281 15.45 -2.34 4.61
N HIS A 282 16.72 -2.65 4.43
CA HIS A 282 17.21 -3.72 3.57
C HIS A 282 17.12 -5.04 4.34
N ILE A 283 16.30 -5.97 3.90
CA ILE A 283 15.98 -7.18 4.64
C ILE A 283 16.36 -8.40 3.79
N THR A 284 17.22 -9.26 4.34
CA THR A 284 17.51 -10.56 3.73
C THR A 284 16.92 -11.68 4.58
N VAL A 285 16.16 -12.57 3.98
CA VAL A 285 15.51 -13.70 4.64
C VAL A 285 16.55 -14.80 4.91
N VAL A 286 16.60 -15.27 6.16
CA VAL A 286 17.54 -16.28 6.65
C VAL A 286 16.92 -17.66 6.61
N ARG A 287 15.64 -17.77 6.98
CA ARG A 287 14.88 -19.01 6.92
C ARG A 287 13.40 -18.70 6.71
N ASP A 288 12.69 -19.67 6.22
CA ASP A 288 11.23 -19.60 6.11
C ASP A 288 10.57 -19.57 7.49
N PRO A 289 9.45 -18.84 7.67
CA PRO A 289 8.70 -18.78 8.91
C PRO A 289 8.12 -20.12 9.33
#